data_d79beeb0981439a884591c5d3d628216
#
_entry.id   d79beeb0981439a884591c5d3d628216
#
_cell.length_a   1.000
_cell.length_b   1.000
_cell.length_c   1.000
_cell.angle_alpha   90.00
_cell.angle_beta   90.00
_cell.angle_gamma   90.00
#
_symmetry.space_group_name_H-M   'P 1'
#
loop_
_entity.id
_entity.type
_entity.pdbx_description
1 polymer ?
#
loop_
_entity_poly.entity_id
_entity_poly.type
_entity_poly.pdbx_seq_one_letter_code
_entity_poly.pdbx_strand_id
1 'polypeptide(L)'
;MTLDAKRLAIAAALLLLATGSWWLTRTVGVPEKVFDGKTRHDPDYIIENFDATVMNEDGHRRYTLAATRLVHYGDDGSSDLEQPYLIQYRENLTPVHTRADKGWMPKDGNQILMSGNVVSAQGRDPRGAGGEIRADSMKILLDR
;
A
#
# COMPACT_ATOMS: atom_id res chain seq x y z
N MET A 1 8.16 -53.57 -44.93
CA MET A 1 8.34 -52.13 -44.56
C MET A 1 9.55 -52.04 -43.67
N THR A 2 10.72 -51.75 -44.21
CA THR A 2 11.95 -51.56 -43.44
C THR A 2 11.92 -50.12 -42.93
N LEU A 3 11.66 -49.97 -41.63
CA LEU A 3 11.83 -48.72 -40.97
C LEU A 3 13.32 -48.35 -41.01
N ASP A 4 13.66 -47.34 -41.81
CA ASP A 4 15.02 -46.83 -41.90
C ASP A 4 15.55 -46.51 -40.51
N ALA A 5 16.72 -47.06 -40.14
CA ALA A 5 17.36 -46.86 -38.85
C ALA A 5 17.46 -45.37 -38.47
N LYS A 6 17.58 -44.48 -39.45
CA LYS A 6 17.55 -43.02 -39.28
C LYS A 6 16.21 -42.50 -38.76
N ARG A 7 15.09 -43.02 -39.28
CA ARG A 7 13.75 -42.62 -38.83
C ARG A 7 13.47 -43.12 -37.43
N LEU A 8 13.96 -44.31 -37.10
CA LEU A 8 13.84 -44.89 -35.76
C LEU A 8 14.66 -44.08 -34.72
N ALA A 9 15.87 -43.65 -35.09
CA ALA A 9 16.71 -42.80 -34.25
C ALA A 9 16.09 -41.41 -34.00
N ILE A 10 15.49 -40.82 -35.02
CA ILE A 10 14.79 -39.51 -34.90
C ILE A 10 13.57 -39.65 -33.98
N ALA A 11 12.77 -40.70 -34.15
CA ALA A 11 11.62 -40.95 -33.29
C ALA A 11 12.01 -41.18 -31.84
N ALA A 12 13.09 -41.93 -31.59
CA ALA A 12 13.63 -42.14 -30.23
C ALA A 12 14.13 -40.84 -29.59
N ALA A 13 14.82 -39.98 -30.37
CA ALA A 13 15.29 -38.68 -29.88
C ALA A 13 14.12 -37.75 -29.54
N LEU A 14 13.08 -37.69 -30.34
CA LEU A 14 11.87 -36.90 -30.05
C LEU A 14 11.12 -37.41 -28.83
N LEU A 15 11.08 -38.72 -28.62
CA LEU A 15 10.43 -39.34 -27.47
C LEU A 15 11.21 -39.05 -26.18
N LEU A 16 12.55 -39.05 -26.22
CA LEU A 16 13.41 -38.65 -25.11
C LEU A 16 13.24 -37.17 -24.77
N LEU A 17 13.17 -36.30 -25.77
CA LEU A 17 12.91 -34.86 -25.55
C LEU A 17 11.52 -34.62 -24.97
N ALA A 18 10.50 -35.31 -25.46
CA ALA A 18 9.14 -35.18 -24.96
C ALA A 18 9.02 -35.67 -23.49
N THR A 19 9.62 -36.81 -23.16
CA THR A 19 9.62 -37.36 -21.80
C THR A 19 10.46 -36.50 -20.85
N GLY A 20 11.59 -35.98 -21.28
CA GLY A 20 12.43 -35.06 -20.52
C GLY A 20 11.73 -33.74 -20.27
N SER A 21 11.06 -33.16 -21.25
CA SER A 21 10.26 -31.94 -21.11
C SER A 21 9.09 -32.14 -20.15
N TRP A 22 8.38 -33.25 -20.28
CA TRP A 22 7.27 -33.58 -19.38
C TRP A 22 7.73 -33.80 -17.93
N TRP A 23 8.86 -34.48 -17.74
CA TRP A 23 9.44 -34.67 -16.42
C TRP A 23 9.91 -33.34 -15.81
N LEU A 24 10.54 -32.48 -16.61
CA LEU A 24 10.99 -31.15 -16.20
C LEU A 24 9.80 -30.27 -15.78
N THR A 25 8.69 -30.30 -16.52
CA THR A 25 7.48 -29.54 -16.17
C THR A 25 6.87 -29.99 -14.85
N ARG A 26 7.02 -31.26 -14.50
CA ARG A 26 6.55 -31.79 -13.21
C ARG A 26 7.50 -31.48 -12.03
N THR A 27 8.80 -31.40 -12.31
CA THR A 27 9.82 -31.16 -11.25
C THR A 27 10.06 -29.68 -11.01
N VAL A 28 9.89 -28.86 -12.04
CA VAL A 28 9.95 -27.38 -11.99
C VAL A 28 8.56 -26.77 -11.78
N GLY A 29 7.58 -27.55 -11.39
CA GLY A 29 6.41 -26.99 -10.72
C GLY A 29 6.91 -26.16 -9.55
N VAL A 30 7.27 -24.90 -9.81
CA VAL A 30 7.35 -23.88 -8.76
C VAL A 30 6.05 -24.08 -8.01
N PRO A 31 6.07 -24.45 -6.71
CA PRO A 31 4.87 -24.29 -5.94
C PRO A 31 4.49 -22.85 -6.16
N GLU A 32 3.44 -22.62 -6.94
CA GLU A 32 2.73 -21.38 -6.86
C GLU A 32 2.39 -21.29 -5.36
N LYS A 33 3.26 -20.63 -4.60
CA LYS A 33 2.84 -20.00 -3.38
C LYS A 33 1.77 -19.06 -3.89
N VAL A 34 0.56 -19.58 -3.95
CA VAL A 34 -0.62 -18.75 -3.89
C VAL A 34 -0.37 -17.95 -2.62
N PHE A 35 0.24 -16.79 -2.80
CA PHE A 35 0.21 -15.73 -1.81
C PHE A 35 -1.27 -15.38 -1.73
N ASP A 36 -2.00 -16.21 -0.99
CA ASP A 36 -3.34 -15.90 -0.57
C ASP A 36 -3.19 -14.80 0.49
N GLY A 37 -2.85 -13.59 0.01
CA GLY A 37 -2.70 -12.39 0.84
C GLY A 37 -3.97 -12.03 1.58
N LYS A 38 -5.03 -12.83 1.39
CA LYS A 38 -6.33 -12.67 2.06
C LYS A 38 -6.42 -13.38 3.41
N THR A 39 -5.47 -14.26 3.74
CA THR A 39 -5.51 -15.06 4.98
C THR A 39 -4.43 -14.67 5.99
N ARG A 40 -3.48 -13.81 5.62
CA ARG A 40 -2.41 -13.33 6.49
C ARG A 40 -2.37 -11.80 6.41
N HIS A 41 -2.42 -11.16 7.56
CA HIS A 41 -2.24 -9.71 7.70
C HIS A 41 -0.74 -9.38 7.56
N ASP A 42 -0.18 -9.71 6.39
CA ASP A 42 1.22 -9.41 6.06
C ASP A 42 1.28 -8.13 5.20
N PRO A 43 2.23 -7.25 5.46
CA PRO A 43 2.44 -6.07 4.63
C PRO A 43 2.78 -6.48 3.19
N ASP A 44 2.13 -5.88 2.20
CA ASP A 44 2.47 -6.05 0.78
C ASP A 44 3.45 -4.98 0.28
N TYR A 45 3.44 -3.78 0.87
CA TYR A 45 4.51 -2.81 0.67
C TYR A 45 4.68 -1.86 1.86
N ILE A 46 5.88 -1.31 1.96
CA ILE A 46 6.28 -0.33 2.97
C ILE A 46 6.90 0.86 2.25
N ILE A 47 6.48 2.07 2.62
CA ILE A 47 7.06 3.31 2.10
C ILE A 47 7.67 4.07 3.27
N GLU A 48 8.93 4.45 3.13
CA GLU A 48 9.62 5.30 4.10
C GLU A 48 9.67 6.75 3.61
N ASN A 49 9.53 7.70 4.54
CA ASN A 49 9.50 9.13 4.24
C ASN A 49 8.43 9.47 3.19
N PHE A 50 7.21 9.03 3.47
CA PHE A 50 6.05 9.22 2.62
C PHE A 50 5.58 10.68 2.65
N ASP A 51 5.30 11.22 1.49
CA ASP A 51 4.64 12.52 1.31
C ASP A 51 3.69 12.45 0.11
N ALA A 52 2.44 12.77 0.34
CA ALA A 52 1.40 12.78 -0.70
C ALA A 52 0.53 14.01 -0.61
N THR A 53 0.30 14.66 -1.73
CA THR A 53 -0.65 15.76 -1.86
C THR A 53 -1.82 15.34 -2.72
N VAL A 54 -3.03 15.45 -2.18
CA VAL A 54 -4.28 15.17 -2.87
C VAL A 54 -4.94 16.46 -3.31
N MET A 55 -5.32 16.51 -4.58
CA MET A 55 -6.00 17.63 -5.20
C MET A 55 -7.51 17.36 -5.29
N ASN A 56 -8.31 18.42 -5.33
CA ASN A 56 -9.71 18.33 -5.71
C ASN A 56 -9.89 18.32 -7.24
N GLU A 57 -11.12 18.21 -7.72
CA GLU A 57 -11.45 18.21 -9.17
C GLU A 57 -11.04 19.53 -9.86
N ASP A 58 -10.99 20.63 -9.13
CA ASP A 58 -10.60 21.96 -9.64
C ASP A 58 -9.08 22.19 -9.62
N GLY A 59 -8.30 21.18 -9.19
CA GLY A 59 -6.83 21.26 -9.12
C GLY A 59 -6.29 22.01 -7.90
N HIS A 60 -7.11 22.33 -6.91
CA HIS A 60 -6.64 22.89 -5.65
C HIS A 60 -6.24 21.80 -4.66
N ARG A 61 -5.25 22.08 -3.82
CA ARG A 61 -4.83 21.16 -2.76
C ARG A 61 -5.96 20.94 -1.77
N ARG A 62 -6.31 19.69 -1.56
CA ARG A 62 -7.32 19.26 -0.60
C ARG A 62 -6.69 18.92 0.73
N TYR A 63 -5.68 18.09 0.70
CA TYR A 63 -4.84 17.79 1.85
C TYR A 63 -3.45 17.31 1.43
N THR A 64 -2.50 17.44 2.35
CA THR A 64 -1.18 16.83 2.26
C THR A 64 -1.01 15.91 3.47
N LEU A 65 -0.57 14.70 3.22
CA LEU A 65 -0.31 13.70 4.26
C LEU A 65 1.14 13.25 4.14
N ALA A 66 1.91 13.45 5.20
CA ALA A 66 3.27 12.96 5.33
C ALA A 66 3.37 11.97 6.49
N ALA A 67 4.28 11.00 6.41
CA ALA A 67 4.59 10.08 7.50
C ALA A 67 6.02 9.57 7.38
N THR A 68 6.65 9.22 8.49
CA THR A 68 7.98 8.62 8.47
C THR A 68 7.96 7.22 7.87
N ARG A 69 6.84 6.53 8.04
CA ARG A 69 6.63 5.19 7.47
C ARG A 69 5.16 4.94 7.21
N LEU A 70 4.87 4.32 6.08
CA LEU A 70 3.56 3.79 5.72
C LEU A 70 3.70 2.30 5.46
N VAL A 71 2.83 1.51 6.06
CA VAL A 71 2.74 0.07 5.86
C VAL A 71 1.36 -0.24 5.32
N HIS A 72 1.28 -0.80 4.12
CA HIS A 72 0.02 -1.18 3.50
C HIS A 72 -0.21 -2.68 3.60
N TYR A 73 -1.46 -3.08 3.84
CA TYR A 73 -1.89 -4.45 3.98
C TYR A 73 -2.84 -4.83 2.84
N GLY A 74 -2.45 -5.86 2.06
CA GLY A 74 -3.20 -6.25 0.87
C GLY A 74 -4.47 -7.05 1.16
N ASP A 75 -4.60 -7.63 2.35
CA ASP A 75 -5.75 -8.44 2.76
C ASP A 75 -7.02 -7.59 2.95
N ASP A 76 -6.93 -6.48 3.65
CA ASP A 76 -8.05 -5.56 3.91
C ASP A 76 -7.89 -4.19 3.24
N GLY A 77 -6.72 -3.93 2.61
CA GLY A 77 -6.39 -2.67 1.94
C GLY A 77 -6.16 -1.51 2.90
N SER A 78 -5.99 -1.77 4.19
CA SER A 78 -5.69 -0.73 5.18
C SER A 78 -4.22 -0.29 5.13
N SER A 79 -3.93 0.83 5.76
CA SER A 79 -2.57 1.34 5.90
C SER A 79 -2.33 1.87 7.29
N ASP A 80 -1.19 1.47 7.86
CA ASP A 80 -0.66 2.04 9.11
C ASP A 80 0.37 3.12 8.80
N LEU A 81 0.32 4.23 9.56
CA LEU A 81 1.24 5.34 9.43
C LEU A 81 1.95 5.58 10.76
N GLU A 82 3.26 5.80 10.67
CA GLU A 82 4.08 6.23 11.80
C GLU A 82 4.35 7.74 11.69
N GLN A 83 4.10 8.46 12.79
CA GLN A 83 4.25 9.91 12.90
C GLN A 83 3.54 10.67 11.76
N PRO A 84 2.25 10.43 11.53
CA PRO A 84 1.53 11.12 10.46
C PRO A 84 1.44 12.61 10.74
N TYR A 85 1.60 13.39 9.68
CA TYR A 85 1.40 14.82 9.66
C TYR A 85 0.44 15.17 8.52
N LEU A 86 -0.73 15.64 8.87
CA LEU A 86 -1.81 15.98 7.94
C LEU A 86 -2.03 17.49 7.89
N ILE A 87 -2.08 18.04 6.70
CA ILE A 87 -2.49 19.43 6.45
C ILE A 87 -3.75 19.40 5.63
N GLN A 88 -4.86 19.87 6.18
CA GLN A 88 -6.12 20.00 5.46
C GLN A 88 -6.31 21.44 4.99
N TYR A 89 -6.55 21.62 3.69
CA TYR A 89 -6.83 22.89 3.07
C TYR A 89 -8.34 23.06 2.89
N ARG A 90 -8.84 24.24 3.20
CA ARG A 90 -10.24 24.61 2.97
C ARG A 90 -10.26 25.96 2.26
N GLU A 91 -11.17 26.13 1.34
CA GLU A 91 -11.32 27.41 0.65
C GLU A 91 -11.58 28.55 1.66
N ASN A 92 -10.84 29.64 1.49
CA ASN A 92 -10.95 30.86 2.30
C ASN A 92 -10.76 30.68 3.82
N LEU A 93 -10.21 29.52 4.25
CA LEU A 93 -9.89 29.26 5.65
C LEU A 93 -8.41 28.95 5.83
N THR A 94 -7.90 29.24 7.01
CA THR A 94 -6.54 28.85 7.38
C THR A 94 -6.43 27.33 7.44
N PRO A 95 -5.37 26.73 6.85
CA PRO A 95 -5.17 25.29 6.89
C PRO A 95 -5.12 24.75 8.32
N VAL A 96 -5.64 23.53 8.48
CA VAL A 96 -5.57 22.81 9.76
C VAL A 96 -4.44 21.79 9.67
N HIS A 97 -3.54 21.86 10.64
CA HIS A 97 -2.37 20.98 10.79
C HIS A 97 -2.64 20.00 11.90
N THR A 98 -2.53 18.71 11.62
CA THR A 98 -2.72 17.66 12.63
C THR A 98 -1.54 16.70 12.58
N ARG A 99 -1.01 16.37 13.75
CA ARG A 99 0.05 15.38 13.91
C ARG A 99 -0.31 14.38 15.01
N ALA A 100 0.25 13.18 14.92
CA ALA A 100 0.08 12.14 15.92
C ALA A 100 1.30 11.20 15.93
N ASP A 101 1.34 10.27 16.86
CA ASP A 101 2.37 9.24 16.89
C ASP A 101 2.07 8.13 15.88
N LYS A 102 0.78 7.80 15.72
CA LYS A 102 0.30 6.76 14.80
C LYS A 102 -0.94 7.20 14.03
N GLY A 103 -1.12 6.65 12.85
CA GLY A 103 -2.32 6.79 12.04
C GLY A 103 -2.73 5.45 11.43
N TRP A 104 -4.02 5.27 11.25
CA TRP A 104 -4.60 4.15 10.52
C TRP A 104 -5.57 4.67 9.48
N MET A 105 -5.48 4.16 8.26
CA MET A 105 -6.32 4.55 7.15
C MET A 105 -6.97 3.31 6.53
N PRO A 106 -8.31 3.27 6.38
CA PRO A 106 -9.00 2.17 5.72
C PRO A 106 -8.77 2.21 4.20
N LYS A 107 -9.15 1.13 3.53
CA LYS A 107 -9.02 0.94 2.08
C LYS A 107 -9.61 2.07 1.24
N ASP A 108 -10.73 2.64 1.67
CA ASP A 108 -11.42 3.72 0.95
C ASP A 108 -10.68 5.07 1.01
N GLY A 109 -9.73 5.21 1.94
CA GLY A 109 -8.93 6.43 2.09
C GLY A 109 -9.70 7.68 2.51
N ASN A 110 -10.98 7.54 2.89
CA ASN A 110 -11.87 8.66 3.17
C ASN A 110 -11.72 9.22 4.59
N GLN A 111 -10.99 8.53 5.42
CA GLN A 111 -10.75 8.91 6.82
C GLN A 111 -9.38 8.45 7.29
N ILE A 112 -8.88 9.12 8.31
CA ILE A 112 -7.70 8.69 9.05
C ILE A 112 -8.00 8.72 10.54
N LEU A 113 -7.69 7.62 11.22
CA LEU A 113 -7.73 7.54 12.68
C LEU A 113 -6.32 7.81 13.20
N MET A 114 -6.13 8.95 13.82
CA MET A 114 -4.87 9.33 14.46
C MET A 114 -4.91 8.99 15.94
N SER A 115 -3.81 8.49 16.48
CA SER A 115 -3.69 8.10 17.88
C SER A 115 -2.29 8.38 18.43
N GLY A 116 -2.23 8.60 19.72
CA GLY A 116 -1.02 8.95 20.46
C GLY A 116 -0.63 10.42 20.27
N ASN A 117 -0.72 11.20 21.33
CA ASN A 117 -0.31 12.60 21.36
C ASN A 117 -0.84 13.44 20.19
N VAL A 118 -2.11 13.25 19.85
CA VAL A 118 -2.73 13.96 18.71
C VAL A 118 -2.82 15.43 19.02
N VAL A 119 -2.27 16.24 18.14
CA VAL A 119 -2.30 17.70 18.22
C VAL A 119 -2.81 18.25 16.90
N SER A 120 -3.93 18.99 16.97
CA SER A 120 -4.52 19.66 15.81
C SER A 120 -4.57 21.16 16.07
N ALA A 121 -4.03 21.96 15.16
CA ALA A 121 -4.00 23.41 15.26
C ALA A 121 -4.39 24.06 13.95
N GLN A 122 -5.10 25.17 14.04
CA GLN A 122 -5.41 26.01 12.89
C GLN A 122 -4.31 27.06 12.74
N GLY A 123 -3.66 27.09 11.57
CA GLY A 123 -2.56 28.03 11.30
C GLY A 123 -1.36 27.35 10.67
N ARG A 124 -0.30 28.12 10.47
CA ARG A 124 0.92 27.70 9.75
C ARG A 124 1.82 26.79 10.60
N ASP A 125 1.67 26.83 11.91
CA ASP A 125 2.46 26.06 12.87
C ASP A 125 1.53 25.50 13.95
N PRO A 126 1.60 24.19 14.27
CA PRO A 126 0.87 23.61 15.41
C PRO A 126 1.25 24.26 16.76
N ARG A 127 2.29 25.09 16.80
CA ARG A 127 2.70 25.88 17.96
C ARG A 127 2.33 27.35 17.86
N GLY A 128 1.64 27.76 16.77
CA GLY A 128 1.26 29.14 16.49
C GLY A 128 0.02 29.59 17.25
N ALA A 129 -0.31 30.91 17.15
CA ALA A 129 -1.36 31.60 17.90
C ALA A 129 -2.81 31.25 17.53
N GLY A 130 -3.06 30.08 16.92
CA GLY A 130 -4.39 29.54 16.65
C GLY A 130 -4.86 28.59 17.73
N GLY A 131 -6.14 28.26 17.77
CA GLY A 131 -6.67 27.26 18.69
C GLY A 131 -5.99 25.90 18.48
N GLU A 132 -5.48 25.31 19.56
CA GLU A 132 -4.87 23.98 19.56
C GLU A 132 -5.78 22.99 20.29
N ILE A 133 -6.02 21.85 19.67
CA ILE A 133 -6.76 20.73 20.26
C ILE A 133 -5.77 19.60 20.50
N ARG A 134 -5.77 19.05 21.70
CA ARG A 134 -5.00 17.87 22.08
C ARG A 134 -5.96 16.74 22.44
N ALA A 135 -5.66 15.54 21.96
CA ALA A 135 -6.45 14.35 22.22
C ALA A 135 -5.56 13.09 22.20
N ASP A 136 -6.03 12.01 22.82
CA ASP A 136 -5.36 10.72 22.73
C ASP A 136 -5.63 10.04 21.39
N SER A 137 -6.79 10.30 20.81
CA SER A 137 -7.16 9.85 19.48
C SER A 137 -8.10 10.83 18.79
N MET A 138 -8.02 10.90 17.47
CA MET A 138 -8.86 11.75 16.63
C MET A 138 -9.16 11.06 15.32
N LYS A 139 -10.44 11.02 14.96
CA LYS A 139 -10.90 10.58 13.65
C LYS A 139 -11.05 11.80 12.74
N ILE A 140 -10.37 11.81 11.62
CA ILE A 140 -10.40 12.90 10.65
C ILE A 140 -10.99 12.39 9.36
N LEU A 141 -12.00 13.08 8.85
CA LEU A 141 -12.59 12.79 7.54
C LEU A 141 -11.77 13.54 6.48
N LEU A 142 -11.35 12.82 5.46
CA LEU A 142 -10.58 13.34 4.32
C LEU A 142 -11.48 13.65 3.12
N ASP A 143 -12.71 13.13 3.15
CA ASP A 143 -13.70 13.25 2.09
C ASP A 143 -14.66 14.40 2.37
N ARG A 144 -14.19 15.64 2.06
CA ARG A 144 -15.05 16.82 1.89
C ARG A 144 -14.36 17.90 1.10
#